data_83bbbeab7f330b642cc256249cd30004
#
_entry.id   83bbbeab7f330b642cc256249cd30004
#
_cell.length_a   1.000
_cell.length_b   1.000
_cell.length_c   1.000
_cell.angle_alpha   90.00
_cell.angle_beta   90.00
_cell.angle_gamma   90.00
#
_symmetry.space_group_name_H-M   'P 1'
#
loop_
_entity.id
_entity.type
_entity.pdbx_description
1 polymer ?
#
loop_
_entity_poly.entity_id
_entity_poly.type
_entity_poly.pdbx_seq_one_letter_code
_entity_poly.pdbx_strand_id
1 'polypeptide(L)'
;MIFSKIESYEDIVKKLDKKEDKIAIISCNTCARTCGNGGINKLNELGFRLIREGYNVTDEAVVLYACSEPILRESKLNIDDANTIIVLSCSAGWSCFTRNYPDKKVLKVTEDIGLVITDTDREIFKVVMPYKGHESELGNEYRTNSGEPLTSNKIKLRCVA
;
A
#
# COMPACT_ATOMS: atom_id res chain seq x y z
N MET A 1 5.61 -6.57 -10.28
CA MET A 1 5.22 -5.92 -9.02
C MET A 1 3.88 -6.46 -8.56
N ILE A 2 3.54 -6.29 -7.28
CA ILE A 2 2.18 -6.61 -6.77
C ILE A 2 1.33 -5.35 -6.86
N PHE A 3 0.20 -5.45 -7.56
CA PHE A 3 -0.87 -4.47 -7.53
C PHE A 3 -1.76 -4.74 -6.33
N SER A 4 -1.99 -3.72 -5.55
CA SER A 4 -2.96 -3.74 -4.45
C SER A 4 -3.86 -2.51 -4.53
N LYS A 5 -5.06 -2.61 -3.98
CA LYS A 5 -6.00 -1.50 -3.78
C LYS A 5 -6.07 -1.19 -2.29
N ILE A 6 -6.09 0.09 -1.93
CA ILE A 6 -6.26 0.50 -0.55
C ILE A 6 -7.74 0.42 -0.17
N GLU A 7 -8.02 0.03 1.07
CA GLU A 7 -9.37 0.05 1.64
C GLU A 7 -9.89 1.49 1.77
N SER A 8 -11.20 1.64 1.89
CA SER A 8 -11.78 2.94 2.18
C SER A 8 -11.28 3.48 3.53
N TYR A 9 -11.22 4.80 3.65
CA TYR A 9 -10.84 5.41 4.93
C TYR A 9 -11.76 4.96 6.07
N GLU A 10 -13.05 4.85 5.79
CA GLU A 10 -14.07 4.41 6.71
C GLU A 10 -13.83 2.97 7.22
N ASP A 11 -13.32 2.09 6.36
CA ASP A 11 -12.95 0.71 6.76
C ASP A 11 -11.64 0.66 7.54
N ILE A 12 -10.69 1.54 7.21
CA ILE A 12 -9.44 1.67 7.97
C ILE A 12 -9.75 2.12 9.41
N VAL A 13 -10.56 3.18 9.59
CA VAL A 13 -10.84 3.72 10.93
C VAL A 13 -11.71 2.80 11.80
N LYS A 14 -12.51 1.91 11.20
CA LYS A 14 -13.22 0.86 11.96
C LYS A 14 -12.29 -0.12 12.67
N LYS A 15 -11.05 -0.24 12.20
CA LYS A 15 -10.01 -1.09 12.80
C LYS A 15 -9.23 -0.41 13.92
N LEU A 16 -9.47 0.90 14.16
CA LEU A 16 -8.74 1.73 15.09
C LEU A 16 -9.58 2.10 16.31
N ASP A 17 -8.91 2.19 17.45
CA ASP A 17 -9.45 2.77 18.68
C ASP A 17 -8.75 4.11 18.95
N LYS A 18 -9.53 5.20 18.95
CA LYS A 18 -8.99 6.56 19.17
C LYS A 18 -8.35 6.77 20.54
N LYS A 19 -8.76 6.02 21.55
CA LYS A 19 -8.30 6.18 22.93
C LYS A 19 -7.05 5.36 23.19
N GLU A 20 -6.99 4.16 22.60
CA GLU A 20 -5.97 3.17 22.94
C GLU A 20 -4.85 3.12 21.89
N ASP A 21 -5.17 3.36 20.60
CA ASP A 21 -4.18 3.22 19.53
C ASP A 21 -3.24 4.43 19.44
N LYS A 22 -1.95 4.19 19.63
CA LYS A 22 -0.85 5.08 19.27
C LYS A 22 -0.30 4.59 17.93
N ILE A 23 -0.50 5.37 16.89
CA ILE A 23 -0.41 4.90 15.50
C ILE A 23 0.91 5.33 14.88
N ALA A 24 1.68 4.36 14.38
CA ALA A 24 2.71 4.60 13.38
C ALA A 24 2.17 4.28 11.99
N ILE A 25 2.41 5.14 11.00
CA ILE A 25 2.05 4.91 9.61
C ILE A 25 3.31 4.67 8.82
N ILE A 26 3.43 3.49 8.24
CA ILE A 26 4.60 3.10 7.44
C ILE A 26 4.18 2.89 6.00
N SER A 27 4.85 3.55 5.09
CA SER A 27 4.52 3.53 3.68
C SER A 27 5.64 2.95 2.82
N CYS A 28 5.30 1.99 1.95
CA CYS A 28 6.23 1.41 0.98
C CYS A 28 6.38 2.30 -0.25
N ASN A 29 7.64 2.60 -0.61
CA ASN A 29 7.97 3.53 -1.70
C ASN A 29 8.21 2.85 -3.06
N THR A 30 7.84 1.58 -3.22
CA THR A 30 8.04 0.83 -4.46
C THR A 30 6.72 0.42 -5.08
N CYS A 31 6.31 -0.83 -4.97
CA CYS A 31 5.06 -1.31 -5.59
C CYS A 31 3.84 -0.51 -5.13
N ALA A 32 3.71 -0.27 -3.82
CA ALA A 32 2.57 0.46 -3.27
C ALA A 32 2.51 1.91 -3.76
N ARG A 33 3.67 2.60 -3.87
CA ARG A 33 3.72 3.94 -4.44
C ARG A 33 3.28 3.94 -5.90
N THR A 34 3.78 3.00 -6.69
CA THR A 34 3.41 2.90 -8.11
C THR A 34 1.91 2.67 -8.29
N CYS A 35 1.29 1.91 -7.39
CA CYS A 35 -0.14 1.61 -7.42
C CYS A 35 -1.03 2.67 -6.74
N GLY A 36 -0.45 3.78 -6.25
CA GLY A 36 -1.21 4.83 -5.57
C GLY A 36 -1.61 4.52 -4.12
N ASN A 37 -1.08 3.44 -3.54
CA ASN A 37 -1.41 2.97 -2.18
C ASN A 37 -0.33 3.29 -1.15
N GLY A 38 0.79 3.86 -1.58
CA GLY A 38 1.94 4.15 -0.75
C GLY A 38 2.72 5.37 -1.22
N GLY A 39 3.98 5.45 -0.77
CA GLY A 39 4.80 6.64 -0.98
C GLY A 39 4.42 7.79 -0.05
N ILE A 40 5.14 8.91 -0.16
CA ILE A 40 4.97 10.05 0.74
C ILE A 40 3.60 10.72 0.61
N ASN A 41 3.03 10.79 -0.59
CA ASN A 41 1.75 11.46 -0.81
C ASN A 41 0.61 10.73 -0.10
N LYS A 42 0.53 9.40 -0.22
CA LYS A 42 -0.50 8.59 0.44
C LYS A 42 -0.31 8.56 1.96
N LEU A 43 0.94 8.53 2.41
CA LEU A 43 1.29 8.66 3.83
C LEU A 43 0.72 9.96 4.40
N ASN A 44 1.06 11.10 3.79
CA ASN A 44 0.61 12.42 4.24
C ASN A 44 -0.92 12.56 4.19
N GLU A 45 -1.57 12.06 3.13
CA GLU A 45 -3.03 12.07 3.00
C GLU A 45 -3.71 11.37 4.18
N LEU A 46 -3.27 10.14 4.48
CA LEU A 46 -3.85 9.34 5.55
C LEU A 46 -3.51 9.93 6.92
N GLY A 47 -2.24 10.26 7.16
CA GLY A 47 -1.78 10.81 8.44
C GLY A 47 -2.48 12.12 8.78
N PHE A 48 -2.53 13.05 7.83
CA PHE A 48 -3.22 14.33 8.04
C PHE A 48 -4.71 14.13 8.35
N ARG A 49 -5.40 13.22 7.66
CA ARG A 49 -6.81 12.94 7.91
C ARG A 49 -7.03 12.33 9.30
N LEU A 50 -6.21 11.36 9.70
CA LEU A 50 -6.28 10.73 11.03
C LEU A 50 -6.02 11.75 12.13
N ILE A 51 -4.98 12.58 12.03
CA ILE A 51 -4.65 13.62 13.02
C ILE A 51 -5.81 14.62 13.15
N ARG A 52 -6.34 15.10 12.02
CA ARG A 52 -7.46 16.04 12.03
C ARG A 52 -8.72 15.47 12.65
N GLU A 53 -8.94 14.16 12.57
CA GLU A 53 -10.06 13.49 13.19
C GLU A 53 -9.77 13.06 14.64
N GLY A 54 -8.60 13.41 15.20
CA GLY A 54 -8.26 13.21 16.61
C GLY A 54 -7.70 11.84 16.93
N TYR A 55 -7.15 11.11 15.96
CA TYR A 55 -6.35 9.92 16.22
C TYR A 55 -4.94 10.30 16.66
N ASN A 56 -4.35 9.50 17.52
CA ASN A 56 -2.99 9.70 18.02
C ASN A 56 -1.96 9.08 17.06
N VAL A 57 -1.53 9.84 16.05
CA VAL A 57 -0.45 9.45 15.13
C VAL A 57 0.87 9.89 15.76
N THR A 58 1.72 8.94 16.14
CA THR A 58 3.01 9.19 16.80
C THR A 58 4.16 9.28 15.83
N ASP A 59 4.12 8.47 14.75
CA ASP A 59 5.21 8.35 13.80
C ASP A 59 4.72 8.14 12.37
N GLU A 60 5.49 8.65 11.43
CA GLU A 60 5.26 8.49 10.00
C GLU A 60 6.59 8.22 9.30
N ALA A 61 6.67 7.14 8.51
CA ALA A 61 7.89 6.81 7.78
C ALA A 61 7.61 6.21 6.41
N VAL A 62 8.53 6.49 5.48
CA VAL A 62 8.56 5.86 4.15
C VAL A 62 9.74 4.92 4.10
N VAL A 63 9.49 3.65 3.74
CA VAL A 63 10.53 2.63 3.55
C VAL A 63 10.65 2.26 2.09
N LEU A 64 11.86 1.95 1.65
CA LEU A 64 12.10 1.60 0.24
C LEU A 64 11.34 0.33 -0.17
N TYR A 65 11.49 -0.75 0.62
CA TYR A 65 10.80 -2.03 0.42
C TYR A 65 10.26 -2.54 1.75
N ALA A 66 8.97 -2.42 1.98
CA ALA A 66 8.32 -2.92 3.19
C ALA A 66 8.40 -4.46 3.34
N CYS A 67 8.58 -5.18 2.24
CA CYS A 67 8.66 -6.65 2.20
C CYS A 67 10.10 -7.20 2.38
N SER A 68 11.10 -6.33 2.50
CA SER A 68 12.50 -6.73 2.67
C SER A 68 12.94 -6.56 4.12
N GLU A 69 13.08 -7.68 4.84
CA GLU A 69 13.51 -7.65 6.24
C GLU A 69 14.89 -6.98 6.45
N PRO A 70 15.92 -7.23 5.62
CA PRO A 70 17.19 -6.50 5.76
C PRO A 70 17.02 -4.98 5.65
N ILE A 71 16.25 -4.51 4.66
CA ILE A 71 16.00 -3.08 4.46
C ILE A 71 15.19 -2.50 5.63
N LEU A 72 14.20 -3.26 6.13
CA LEU A 72 13.41 -2.84 7.28
C LEU A 72 14.30 -2.64 8.52
N ARG A 73 15.22 -3.56 8.78
CA ARG A 73 16.18 -3.46 9.89
C ARG A 73 17.16 -2.28 9.73
N GLU A 74 17.65 -2.05 8.50
CA GLU A 74 18.54 -0.93 8.19
C GLU A 74 17.83 0.43 8.29
N SER A 75 16.52 0.48 8.06
CA SER A 75 15.72 1.71 8.10
C SER A 75 15.66 2.34 9.49
N LYS A 76 16.00 1.61 10.56
CA LYS A 76 16.06 2.09 11.96
C LYS A 76 14.81 2.91 12.33
N LEU A 77 13.63 2.35 12.05
CA LEU A 77 12.37 3.03 12.32
C LEU A 77 12.25 3.32 13.81
N ASN A 78 12.01 4.58 14.16
CA ASN A 78 11.70 4.97 15.52
C ASN A 78 10.18 4.93 15.73
N ILE A 79 9.66 3.74 16.06
CA ILE A 79 8.21 3.50 16.27
C ILE A 79 7.95 2.88 17.64
N ASP A 80 8.84 3.14 18.60
CA ASP A 80 8.77 2.52 19.94
C ASP A 80 7.52 2.98 20.70
N ASP A 81 7.11 4.23 20.52
CA ASP A 81 5.93 4.81 21.17
C ASP A 81 4.59 4.31 20.59
N ALA A 82 4.61 3.75 19.39
CA ALA A 82 3.41 3.21 18.76
C ALA A 82 3.08 1.81 19.29
N ASN A 83 1.82 1.52 19.51
CA ASN A 83 1.30 0.16 19.75
C ASN A 83 0.58 -0.40 18.51
N THR A 84 0.24 0.46 17.55
CA THR A 84 -0.47 0.12 16.31
C THR A 84 0.30 0.63 15.11
N ILE A 85 0.50 -0.23 14.11
CA ILE A 85 1.19 0.12 12.86
C ILE A 85 0.21 -0.04 11.70
N ILE A 86 -0.01 1.02 10.94
CA ILE A 86 -0.70 0.96 9.65
C ILE A 86 0.38 0.80 8.57
N VAL A 87 0.31 -0.27 7.78
CA VAL A 87 1.30 -0.53 6.72
C VAL A 87 0.65 -0.30 5.36
N LEU A 88 1.02 0.80 4.70
CA LEU A 88 0.63 1.12 3.32
C LEU A 88 1.52 0.33 2.35
N SER A 89 1.21 -0.94 2.18
CA SER A 89 1.97 -1.88 1.34
C SER A 89 1.09 -3.04 0.86
N CYS A 90 1.62 -3.90 0.00
CA CYS A 90 1.03 -5.20 -0.32
C CYS A 90 1.10 -6.18 0.87
N SER A 91 0.45 -7.33 0.74
CA SER A 91 0.46 -8.39 1.78
C SER A 91 1.86 -8.85 2.18
N ALA A 92 2.82 -8.85 1.25
CA ALA A 92 4.20 -9.22 1.57
C ALA A 92 4.84 -8.22 2.55
N GLY A 93 4.61 -6.91 2.38
CA GLY A 93 5.09 -5.90 3.32
C GLY A 93 4.37 -5.99 4.67
N TRP A 94 3.05 -6.12 4.67
CA TRP A 94 2.30 -6.34 5.91
C TRP A 94 2.80 -7.57 6.69
N SER A 95 3.03 -8.69 6.02
CA SER A 95 3.55 -9.92 6.65
C SER A 95 4.95 -9.72 7.22
N CYS A 96 5.82 -8.97 6.52
CA CYS A 96 7.15 -8.63 7.02
C CYS A 96 7.08 -7.82 8.32
N PHE A 97 6.21 -6.80 8.37
CA PHE A 97 6.02 -5.99 9.58
C PHE A 97 5.42 -6.81 10.73
N THR A 98 4.40 -7.62 10.48
CA THR A 98 3.79 -8.48 11.50
C THR A 98 4.82 -9.42 12.15
N ARG A 99 5.75 -9.95 11.35
CA ARG A 99 6.80 -10.83 11.85
C ARG A 99 7.87 -10.09 12.67
N ASN A 100 8.22 -8.87 12.27
CA ASN A 100 9.29 -8.11 12.93
C ASN A 100 8.80 -7.29 14.13
N TYR A 101 7.50 -7.06 14.26
CA TYR A 101 6.87 -6.33 15.38
C TYR A 101 5.72 -7.16 15.99
N PRO A 102 6.01 -8.35 16.56
CA PRO A 102 4.98 -9.27 17.03
C PRO A 102 4.15 -8.74 18.20
N ASP A 103 4.69 -7.78 18.95
CA ASP A 103 4.03 -7.18 20.11
C ASP A 103 3.16 -5.96 19.74
N LYS A 104 3.13 -5.58 18.47
CA LYS A 104 2.33 -4.45 17.99
C LYS A 104 1.14 -4.94 17.15
N LYS A 105 0.05 -4.19 17.20
CA LYS A 105 -1.09 -4.39 16.30
C LYS A 105 -0.72 -3.91 14.90
N VAL A 106 -0.49 -4.81 13.95
CA VAL A 106 -0.12 -4.47 12.57
C VAL A 106 -1.34 -4.59 11.65
N LEU A 107 -1.83 -3.46 11.15
CA LEU A 107 -3.02 -3.39 10.31
C LEU A 107 -2.68 -3.54 8.84
N LYS A 108 -3.34 -4.51 8.20
CA LYS A 108 -3.43 -4.61 6.74
C LYS A 108 -4.58 -3.73 6.28
N VAL A 109 -4.27 -2.79 5.38
CA VAL A 109 -5.23 -1.82 4.84
C VAL A 109 -5.30 -1.83 3.32
N THR A 110 -4.76 -2.90 2.71
CA THR A 110 -4.76 -3.09 1.26
C THR A 110 -5.21 -4.49 0.90
N GLU A 111 -5.79 -4.65 -0.27
CA GLU A 111 -6.14 -5.92 -0.88
C GLU A 111 -5.25 -6.14 -2.12
N ASP A 112 -4.58 -7.29 -2.19
CA ASP A 112 -3.73 -7.63 -3.33
C ASP A 112 -4.58 -8.17 -4.48
N ILE A 113 -4.43 -7.55 -5.64
CA ILE A 113 -5.23 -7.84 -6.85
C ILE A 113 -4.50 -8.81 -7.77
N GLY A 114 -3.17 -8.67 -7.91
CA GLY A 114 -2.39 -9.51 -8.80
C GLY A 114 -1.02 -8.97 -9.12
N LEU A 115 -0.35 -9.61 -10.07
CA LEU A 115 0.93 -9.14 -10.60
C LEU A 115 0.71 -8.21 -11.78
N VAL A 116 1.55 -7.18 -11.85
CA VAL A 116 1.52 -6.18 -12.91
C VAL A 116 2.88 -6.00 -13.57
N ILE A 117 2.85 -5.59 -14.83
CA ILE A 117 3.97 -5.01 -15.56
C ILE A 117 3.75 -3.50 -15.69
N THR A 118 4.84 -2.74 -15.76
CA THR A 118 4.81 -1.28 -15.95
C THR A 118 5.25 -0.91 -17.35
N ASP A 119 4.62 0.12 -17.89
CA ASP A 119 5.03 0.83 -19.09
C ASP A 119 5.37 2.27 -18.68
N THR A 120 6.67 2.55 -18.63
CA THR A 120 7.18 3.83 -18.14
C THR A 120 6.87 4.97 -19.10
N ASP A 121 6.88 4.69 -20.40
CA ASP A 121 6.64 5.72 -21.44
C ASP A 121 5.17 6.18 -21.43
N ARG A 122 4.26 5.27 -21.10
CA ARG A 122 2.83 5.56 -20.99
C ARG A 122 2.38 5.90 -19.58
N GLU A 123 3.27 5.84 -18.61
CA GLU A 123 2.98 6.04 -17.18
C GLU A 123 1.83 5.16 -16.65
N ILE A 124 1.80 3.92 -17.09
CA ILE A 124 0.78 2.95 -16.70
C ILE A 124 1.38 1.67 -16.12
N PHE A 125 0.55 0.91 -15.43
CA PHE A 125 0.77 -0.50 -15.17
C PHE A 125 -0.43 -1.32 -15.62
N LYS A 126 -0.18 -2.57 -15.99
CA LYS A 126 -1.17 -3.50 -16.53
C LYS A 126 -1.19 -4.79 -15.71
N VAL A 127 -2.38 -5.24 -15.35
CA VAL A 127 -2.56 -6.52 -14.66
C VAL A 127 -2.32 -7.66 -15.65
N VAL A 128 -1.31 -8.50 -15.37
CA VAL A 128 -0.93 -9.64 -16.24
C VAL A 128 -1.21 -10.99 -15.58
N MET A 129 -1.30 -11.02 -14.25
CA MET A 129 -1.62 -12.23 -13.51
C MET A 129 -2.46 -11.84 -12.29
N PRO A 130 -3.80 -11.82 -12.42
CA PRO A 130 -4.69 -11.57 -11.30
C PRO A 130 -4.64 -12.72 -10.30
N TYR A 131 -4.84 -12.41 -9.03
CA TYR A 131 -4.99 -13.43 -7.99
C TYR A 131 -6.42 -13.99 -8.02
N LYS A 132 -6.60 -15.11 -7.33
CA LYS A 132 -7.90 -15.77 -7.20
C LYS A 132 -8.95 -14.81 -6.66
N GLY A 133 -10.08 -14.71 -7.34
CA GLY A 133 -11.17 -13.79 -7.03
C GLY A 133 -11.07 -12.42 -7.74
N HIS A 134 -9.99 -12.19 -8.49
CA HIS A 134 -9.75 -10.95 -9.24
C HIS A 134 -9.56 -11.20 -10.74
N GLU A 135 -10.08 -12.30 -11.27
CA GLU A 135 -9.88 -12.73 -12.67
C GLU A 135 -10.36 -11.67 -13.68
N SER A 136 -11.35 -10.87 -13.31
CA SER A 136 -11.87 -9.77 -14.13
C SER A 136 -10.88 -8.62 -14.32
N GLU A 137 -9.84 -8.56 -13.49
CA GLU A 137 -8.80 -7.53 -13.58
C GLU A 137 -7.76 -7.83 -14.67
N LEU A 138 -7.74 -9.03 -15.25
CA LEU A 138 -6.78 -9.41 -16.29
C LEU A 138 -6.81 -8.42 -17.46
N GLY A 139 -5.67 -7.83 -17.75
CA GLY A 139 -5.51 -6.89 -18.86
C GLY A 139 -5.94 -5.46 -18.56
N ASN A 140 -6.49 -5.19 -17.38
CA ASN A 140 -6.82 -3.83 -16.98
C ASN A 140 -5.56 -2.99 -16.83
N GLU A 141 -5.65 -1.72 -17.26
CA GLU A 141 -4.59 -0.74 -17.18
C GLU A 141 -4.95 0.36 -16.18
N TYR A 142 -3.96 0.81 -15.44
CA TYR A 142 -4.07 1.81 -14.38
C TYR A 142 -2.97 2.85 -14.54
N ARG A 143 -3.22 4.07 -14.11
CA ARG A 143 -2.20 5.13 -14.03
C ARG A 143 -1.23 4.84 -12.91
N THR A 144 0.07 4.99 -13.16
CA THR A 144 1.07 4.93 -12.09
C THR A 144 0.89 6.09 -11.12
N ASN A 145 1.22 5.87 -9.85
CA ASN A 145 1.13 6.86 -8.75
C ASN A 145 -0.27 7.33 -8.35
N SER A 146 -1.31 6.97 -9.09
CA SER A 146 -2.69 7.24 -8.68
C SER A 146 -3.50 5.96 -8.45
N GLY A 147 -3.11 4.88 -9.11
CA GLY A 147 -3.88 3.63 -9.08
C GLY A 147 -5.24 3.72 -9.76
N GLU A 148 -5.54 4.84 -10.43
CA GLU A 148 -6.82 5.04 -11.11
C GLU A 148 -6.89 4.21 -12.40
N PRO A 149 -8.03 3.54 -12.66
CA PRO A 149 -8.22 2.82 -13.91
C PRO A 149 -8.25 3.80 -15.08
N LEU A 150 -7.65 3.39 -16.20
CA LEU A 150 -7.79 4.12 -17.44
C LEU A 150 -9.20 3.90 -18.00
N THR A 151 -9.97 4.97 -18.09
CA THR A 151 -11.38 4.96 -18.49
C THR A 151 -11.61 4.84 -19.99
N SER A 152 -10.60 4.49 -20.79
CA SER A 152 -10.78 4.42 -22.23
C SER A 152 -10.26 3.12 -22.82
N ASN A 153 -11.17 2.49 -23.58
CA ASN A 153 -10.94 1.52 -24.65
C ASN A 153 -9.87 0.47 -24.39
N LYS A 154 -10.31 -0.76 -24.13
CA LYS A 154 -9.49 -1.95 -24.25
C LYS A 154 -8.61 -1.84 -25.51
N ILE A 155 -7.40 -1.36 -25.35
CA ILE A 155 -6.42 -1.39 -26.44
C ILE A 155 -6.13 -2.86 -26.65
N LYS A 156 -6.65 -3.42 -27.74
CA LYS A 156 -6.27 -4.75 -28.19
C LYS A 156 -4.80 -4.67 -28.53
N LEU A 157 -3.96 -5.25 -27.67
CA LEU A 157 -2.57 -5.49 -28.04
C LEU A 157 -2.60 -6.40 -29.27
N ARG A 158 -2.18 -5.88 -30.41
CA ARG A 158 -1.82 -6.71 -31.54
C ARG A 158 -0.58 -7.48 -31.12
N CYS A 159 -0.71 -8.77 -30.86
CA CYS A 159 0.44 -9.64 -30.86
C CYS A 159 1.04 -9.54 -32.24
N VAL A 160 2.20 -8.91 -32.36
CA VAL A 160 3.04 -9.04 -33.56
C VAL A 160 3.67 -10.41 -33.41
N ALA A 161 3.20 -11.35 -34.23
CA ALA A 161 3.77 -12.68 -34.37
C ALA A 161 5.17 -12.58 -35.02
#